data_f097583c1fcbd5954e3ee7beaa21c019
#
_entry.id   f097583c1fcbd5954e3ee7beaa21c019
#
_cell.length_a   1.000
_cell.length_b   1.000
_cell.length_c   1.000
_cell.angle_alpha   90.00
_cell.angle_beta   90.00
_cell.angle_gamma   90.00
#
_symmetry.space_group_name_H-M   'P 1'
#
loop_
_entity.id
_entity.type
_entity.pdbx_description
1 polymer ?
#
loop_
_entity_poly.entity_id
_entity_poly.type
_entity_poly.pdbx_seq_one_letter_code
_entity_poly.pdbx_strand_id
1 'polypeptide(L)'
;MVRIVPYVFVSLLATAMCCTARSAQYIVPQVRDVETKTGAPVLIGAFFDCRYHAPYEGSAFVQHGKVTMKHVTINQCGNRNEPASAYWYVSDPGFKGLDEANFTYVSGSALIVHITVR
;
A
#
# COMPACT_ATOMS: atom_id res chain seq x y z
N MET A 1 -75.25 18.31 21.29
CA MET A 1 -74.60 17.57 20.20
C MET A 1 -73.11 17.84 20.30
N VAL A 2 -72.33 16.81 20.70
CA VAL A 2 -70.88 16.88 20.76
C VAL A 2 -70.35 16.34 19.43
N ARG A 3 -69.74 17.22 18.64
CA ARG A 3 -69.05 16.78 17.43
C ARG A 3 -67.64 16.31 17.81
N ILE A 4 -67.38 15.05 17.72
CA ILE A 4 -66.06 14.50 17.87
C ILE A 4 -65.33 14.70 16.52
N VAL A 5 -64.34 15.56 16.53
CA VAL A 5 -63.45 15.75 15.40
C VAL A 5 -62.37 14.66 15.48
N PRO A 6 -62.26 13.77 14.49
CA PRO A 6 -61.16 12.83 14.52
C PRO A 6 -59.84 13.57 14.27
N TYR A 7 -58.97 13.55 15.26
CA TYR A 7 -57.61 13.98 15.06
C TYR A 7 -56.90 12.91 14.20
N VAL A 8 -56.67 13.26 12.96
CA VAL A 8 -55.79 12.47 12.10
C VAL A 8 -54.39 12.72 12.59
N PHE A 9 -53.85 11.75 13.32
CA PHE A 9 -52.40 11.73 13.60
C PHE A 9 -51.67 11.39 12.29
N VAL A 10 -51.14 12.40 11.63
CA VAL A 10 -50.17 12.23 10.57
C VAL A 10 -48.86 11.85 11.24
N SER A 11 -48.56 10.55 11.32
CA SER A 11 -47.26 10.07 11.69
C SER A 11 -46.29 10.45 10.58
N LEU A 12 -45.55 11.54 10.79
CA LEU A 12 -44.36 11.80 9.98
C LEU A 12 -43.34 10.71 10.33
N LEU A 13 -43.28 9.66 9.54
CA LEU A 13 -42.14 8.76 9.51
C LEU A 13 -40.98 9.57 8.96
N ALA A 14 -40.20 10.17 9.86
CA ALA A 14 -38.87 10.62 9.53
C ALA A 14 -38.02 9.39 9.24
N THR A 15 -37.93 9.01 7.97
CA THR A 15 -36.91 8.09 7.51
C THR A 15 -35.58 8.80 7.71
N ALA A 16 -34.94 8.50 8.84
CA ALA A 16 -33.54 8.86 9.01
C ALA A 16 -32.76 8.14 7.92
N MET A 17 -32.44 8.81 6.84
CA MET A 17 -31.43 8.38 5.91
C MET A 17 -30.12 8.35 6.70
N CYS A 18 -29.78 7.17 7.20
CA CYS A 18 -28.45 6.87 7.68
C CYS A 18 -27.51 7.08 6.50
N CYS A 19 -26.93 8.27 6.36
CA CYS A 19 -25.74 8.44 5.57
C CYS A 19 -24.66 7.58 6.24
N THR A 20 -24.51 6.36 5.78
CA THR A 20 -23.30 5.61 6.03
C THR A 20 -22.18 6.37 5.33
N ALA A 21 -21.57 7.30 6.06
CA ALA A 21 -20.31 7.86 5.64
C ALA A 21 -19.36 6.68 5.51
N ARG A 22 -19.08 6.26 4.28
CA ARG A 22 -17.94 5.40 4.02
C ARG A 22 -16.74 6.24 4.46
N SER A 23 -16.23 5.91 5.64
CA SER A 23 -14.94 6.43 6.06
C SER A 23 -13.96 6.04 4.96
N ALA A 24 -13.45 7.04 4.22
CA ALA A 24 -12.35 6.82 3.33
C ALA A 24 -11.25 6.17 4.18
N GLN A 25 -10.94 4.91 3.90
CA GLN A 25 -9.81 4.27 4.54
C GLN A 25 -8.57 5.01 4.05
N TYR A 26 -8.07 5.90 4.89
CA TYR A 26 -6.76 6.49 4.70
C TYR A 26 -5.76 5.35 4.84
N ILE A 27 -5.26 4.86 3.71
CA ILE A 27 -4.14 3.94 3.70
C ILE A 27 -2.93 4.78 4.06
N VAL A 28 -2.48 4.67 5.31
CA VAL A 28 -1.24 5.28 5.73
C VAL A 28 -0.12 4.49 5.06
N PRO A 29 0.69 5.09 4.16
CA PRO A 29 1.78 4.37 3.53
C PRO A 29 2.79 3.95 4.60
N GLN A 30 3.30 2.73 4.48
CA GLN A 30 4.43 2.32 5.29
C GLN A 30 5.67 3.06 4.80
N VAL A 31 6.50 3.52 5.72
CA VAL A 31 7.76 4.21 5.41
C VAL A 31 8.92 3.34 5.88
N ARG A 32 9.92 3.19 5.03
CA ARG A 32 11.12 2.42 5.29
C ARG A 32 12.35 3.22 4.86
N ASP A 33 13.43 3.11 5.61
CA ASP A 33 14.70 3.73 5.28
C ASP A 33 15.74 2.68 4.91
N VAL A 34 16.48 2.91 3.83
CA VAL A 34 17.60 2.09 3.42
C VAL A 34 18.79 2.96 3.03
N GLU A 35 19.99 2.42 3.18
CA GLU A 35 21.24 3.06 2.77
C GLU A 35 22.00 2.18 1.79
N THR A 36 22.65 2.81 0.84
CA THR A 36 23.54 2.16 -0.10
C THR A 36 24.67 3.07 -0.54
N LYS A 37 25.65 2.51 -1.20
CA LYS A 37 26.69 3.26 -1.89
C LYS A 37 26.32 3.45 -3.36
N THR A 38 26.83 4.51 -3.96
CA THR A 38 26.69 4.75 -5.40
C THR A 38 27.04 3.50 -6.20
N GLY A 39 26.15 3.08 -7.10
CA GLY A 39 26.31 1.90 -7.95
C GLY A 39 26.12 0.54 -7.26
N ALA A 40 25.97 0.50 -5.95
CA ALA A 40 25.74 -0.76 -5.22
C ALA A 40 24.24 -1.07 -5.15
N PRO A 41 23.84 -2.32 -5.47
CA PRO A 41 22.45 -2.72 -5.34
C PRO A 41 22.03 -2.83 -3.88
N VAL A 42 20.81 -2.42 -3.59
CA VAL A 42 20.17 -2.56 -2.28
C VAL A 42 18.75 -3.09 -2.43
N LEU A 43 18.38 -4.03 -1.56
CA LEU A 43 17.03 -4.54 -1.50
C LEU A 43 16.11 -3.48 -0.90
N ILE A 44 15.10 -3.06 -1.64
CA ILE A 44 14.13 -2.06 -1.19
C ILE A 44 12.77 -2.63 -0.82
N GLY A 45 12.49 -3.86 -1.19
CA GLY A 45 11.28 -4.55 -0.78
C GLY A 45 11.21 -5.96 -1.34
N ALA A 46 10.50 -6.81 -0.64
CA ALA A 46 10.13 -8.14 -1.10
C ALA A 46 8.67 -8.38 -0.74
N PHE A 47 7.87 -8.78 -1.73
CA PHE A 47 6.43 -8.88 -1.59
C PHE A 47 5.93 -10.28 -1.91
N PHE A 48 5.05 -10.76 -1.07
CA PHE A 48 4.52 -12.11 -1.13
C PHE A 48 3.06 -12.13 -0.66
N ASP A 49 2.34 -13.13 -1.09
CA ASP A 49 0.97 -13.38 -0.68
C ASP A 49 0.89 -14.73 0.03
N CYS A 50 0.76 -14.70 1.36
CA CYS A 50 0.62 -15.91 2.17
C CYS A 50 -0.64 -16.71 1.85
N ARG A 51 -1.66 -16.07 1.34
CA ARG A 51 -2.94 -16.70 1.06
C ARG A 51 -2.86 -17.62 -0.16
N TYR A 52 -2.19 -17.17 -1.21
CA TYR A 52 -2.09 -17.88 -2.48
C TYR A 52 -0.70 -18.49 -2.71
N HIS A 53 0.26 -18.25 -1.81
CA HIS A 53 1.65 -18.69 -1.95
C HIS A 53 2.25 -18.30 -3.31
N ALA A 54 1.99 -17.07 -3.70
CA ALA A 54 2.42 -16.51 -4.97
C ALA A 54 3.25 -15.23 -4.74
N PRO A 55 4.19 -14.92 -5.66
CA PRO A 55 4.86 -13.64 -5.60
C PRO A 55 3.85 -12.52 -5.85
N TYR A 56 3.94 -11.46 -5.07
CA TYR A 56 3.09 -10.29 -5.21
C TYR A 56 3.86 -9.18 -5.92
N GLU A 57 3.38 -8.77 -7.08
CA GLU A 57 4.04 -7.77 -7.89
C GLU A 57 3.40 -6.40 -7.69
N GLY A 58 4.26 -5.37 -7.58
CA GLY A 58 3.88 -3.98 -7.54
C GLY A 58 4.68 -3.17 -8.55
N SER A 59 4.34 -1.91 -8.70
CA SER A 59 5.12 -0.96 -9.47
C SER A 59 5.98 -0.13 -8.55
N ALA A 60 7.25 0.06 -8.89
CA ALA A 60 8.16 0.93 -8.18
C ALA A 60 8.62 2.07 -9.09
N PHE A 61 8.60 3.27 -8.57
CA PHE A 61 9.10 4.47 -9.25
C PHE A 61 10.19 5.14 -8.42
N VAL A 62 11.31 5.44 -9.06
CA VAL A 62 12.46 6.17 -8.48
C VAL A 62 12.92 7.26 -9.44
N GLN A 63 13.63 8.28 -8.95
CA GLN A 63 14.08 9.40 -9.78
C GLN A 63 15.55 9.30 -10.19
N HIS A 64 16.41 8.72 -9.35
CA HIS A 64 17.86 8.75 -9.50
C HIS A 64 18.51 7.38 -9.60
N GLY A 65 17.80 6.43 -10.16
CA GLY A 65 18.29 5.07 -10.28
C GLY A 65 17.37 4.18 -11.07
N LYS A 66 17.64 2.89 -10.97
CA LYS A 66 16.85 1.83 -11.60
C LYS A 66 16.41 0.83 -10.56
N VAL A 67 15.21 0.32 -10.74
CA VAL A 67 14.66 -0.77 -9.93
C VAL A 67 14.54 -2.00 -10.81
N THR A 68 15.08 -3.11 -10.32
CA THR A 68 14.93 -4.42 -10.96
C THR A 68 14.18 -5.36 -10.04
N MET A 69 13.30 -6.17 -10.58
CA MET A 69 12.55 -7.17 -9.86
C MET A 69 13.05 -8.56 -10.20
N LYS A 70 13.16 -9.41 -9.18
CA LYS A 70 13.46 -10.83 -9.34
C LYS A 70 12.50 -11.66 -8.52
N HIS A 71 12.06 -12.79 -9.05
CA HIS A 71 11.35 -13.80 -8.28
C HIS A 71 12.33 -14.56 -7.42
N VAL A 72 12.06 -14.62 -6.14
CA VAL A 72 12.90 -15.29 -5.13
C VAL A 72 12.02 -16.14 -4.22
N THR A 73 12.65 -16.93 -3.38
CA THR A 73 11.99 -17.62 -2.27
C THR A 73 12.49 -17.04 -0.95
N ILE A 74 11.59 -16.87 -0.01
CA ILE A 74 11.89 -16.37 1.32
C ILE A 74 11.25 -17.25 2.39
N ASN A 75 11.75 -17.18 3.61
CA ASN A 75 11.17 -17.89 4.75
C ASN A 75 10.09 -17.03 5.39
N GLN A 76 8.87 -17.18 4.91
CA GLN A 76 7.69 -16.47 5.40
C GLN A 76 6.44 -17.34 5.30
N CYS A 77 5.38 -16.94 5.97
CA CYS A 77 4.10 -17.65 5.93
C CYS A 77 4.18 -19.10 6.42
N GLY A 78 5.12 -19.42 7.32
CA GLY A 78 5.38 -20.80 7.74
C GLY A 78 5.99 -21.69 6.67
N ASN A 79 6.49 -21.13 5.57
CA ASN A 79 7.08 -21.81 4.44
C ASN A 79 8.50 -21.30 4.22
N ARG A 80 9.49 -22.21 4.16
CA ARG A 80 10.90 -21.87 3.88
C ARG A 80 11.14 -21.39 2.45
N ASN A 81 10.26 -21.76 1.54
CA ASN A 81 10.37 -21.47 0.12
C ASN A 81 9.14 -20.69 -0.37
N GLU A 82 8.73 -19.69 0.41
CA GLU A 82 7.61 -18.83 0.01
C GLU A 82 7.99 -17.99 -1.20
N PRO A 83 7.24 -18.08 -2.32
CA PRO A 83 7.51 -17.25 -3.49
C PRO A 83 7.32 -15.75 -3.19
N ALA A 84 8.27 -14.94 -3.62
CA ALA A 84 8.23 -13.51 -3.44
C ALA A 84 8.81 -12.78 -4.65
N SER A 85 8.42 -11.53 -4.82
CA SER A 85 9.02 -10.60 -5.77
C SER A 85 9.93 -9.64 -5.01
N ALA A 86 11.24 -9.74 -5.26
CA ALA A 86 12.24 -8.90 -4.64
C ALA A 86 12.60 -7.73 -5.57
N TYR A 87 12.67 -6.53 -5.00
CA TYR A 87 12.98 -5.30 -5.72
C TYR A 87 14.31 -4.76 -5.26
N TRP A 88 15.20 -4.53 -6.22
CA TRP A 88 16.56 -4.05 -6.01
C TRP A 88 16.72 -2.69 -6.66
N TYR A 89 17.32 -1.77 -5.92
CA TYR A 89 17.64 -0.44 -6.39
C TYR A 89 19.14 -0.32 -6.66
N VAL A 90 19.48 0.32 -7.78
CA VAL A 90 20.86 0.75 -8.08
C VAL A 90 20.76 2.22 -8.50
N SER A 91 21.56 3.08 -7.85
CA SER A 91 21.62 4.49 -8.21
C SER A 91 22.25 4.71 -9.58
N ASP A 92 21.89 5.82 -10.22
CA ASP A 92 22.56 6.28 -11.44
C ASP A 92 24.07 6.50 -11.16
N PRO A 93 24.94 6.32 -12.17
CA PRO A 93 26.37 6.54 -12.00
C PRO A 93 26.67 7.93 -11.46
N GLY A 94 27.44 7.99 -10.38
CA GLY A 94 27.84 9.24 -9.75
C GLY A 94 26.80 9.92 -8.86
N PHE A 95 25.57 9.43 -8.82
CA PHE A 95 24.55 10.00 -7.93
C PHE A 95 24.88 9.70 -6.47
N LYS A 96 24.79 10.74 -5.64
CA LYS A 96 24.85 10.69 -4.18
C LYS A 96 23.78 11.61 -3.62
N GLY A 97 23.08 11.18 -2.61
CA GLY A 97 22.01 11.96 -2.00
C GLY A 97 20.81 11.11 -1.66
N LEU A 98 19.65 11.75 -1.64
CA LEU A 98 18.38 11.11 -1.30
C LEU A 98 17.59 10.76 -2.54
N ASP A 99 17.07 9.56 -2.58
CA ASP A 99 16.07 9.13 -3.54
C ASP A 99 14.89 8.50 -2.79
N GLU A 100 13.79 8.34 -3.47
CA GLU A 100 12.58 7.78 -2.91
C GLU A 100 11.99 6.76 -3.87
N ALA A 101 11.74 5.56 -3.36
CA ALA A 101 11.00 4.55 -4.10
C ALA A 101 9.56 4.52 -3.61
N ASN A 102 8.63 4.72 -4.53
CA ASN A 102 7.21 4.63 -4.26
C ASN A 102 6.67 3.34 -4.85
N PHE A 103 6.18 2.45 -3.99
CA PHE A 103 5.53 1.22 -4.40
C PHE A 103 4.02 1.38 -4.31
N THR A 104 3.36 1.03 -5.40
CA THR A 104 1.91 0.93 -5.45
C THR A 104 1.51 -0.51 -5.71
N TYR A 105 0.62 -1.04 -4.88
CA TYR A 105 0.08 -2.39 -5.01
C TYR A 105 -1.30 -2.36 -5.64
N VAL A 106 -1.66 -3.47 -6.25
CA VAL A 106 -3.02 -3.68 -6.80
C VAL A 106 -4.10 -3.55 -5.72
N SER A 107 -3.77 -3.88 -4.46
CA SER A 107 -4.66 -3.70 -3.32
C SER A 107 -4.86 -2.25 -2.88
N GLY A 108 -4.15 -1.28 -3.49
CA GLY A 108 -4.17 0.13 -3.08
C GLY A 108 -3.25 0.47 -1.92
N SER A 109 -2.55 -0.51 -1.35
CA SER A 109 -1.52 -0.27 -0.32
C SER A 109 -0.32 0.44 -0.94
N ALA A 110 0.35 1.29 -0.17
CA ALA A 110 1.53 2.01 -0.60
C ALA A 110 2.69 1.78 0.38
N LEU A 111 3.90 1.65 -0.17
CA LEU A 111 5.15 1.63 0.58
C LEU A 111 6.06 2.71 0.03
N ILE A 112 6.59 3.53 0.91
CA ILE A 112 7.58 4.55 0.58
C ILE A 112 8.91 4.12 1.17
N VAL A 113 9.94 4.02 0.34
CA VAL A 113 11.30 3.70 0.77
C VAL A 113 12.17 4.92 0.54
N HIS A 114 12.70 5.49 1.61
CA HIS A 114 13.70 6.54 1.55
C HIS A 114 15.08 5.90 1.37
N ILE A 115 15.78 6.29 0.32
CA ILE A 115 17.06 5.72 -0.05
C ILE A 115 18.13 6.79 0.12
N THR A 116 19.09 6.53 0.99
CA THR A 116 20.27 7.37 1.12
C THR A 116 21.43 6.74 0.35
N VAL A 117 21.92 7.44 -0.68
CA VAL A 117 23.04 6.99 -1.50
C VAL A 117 24.30 7.76 -1.10
N ARG A 118 25.32 7.06 -0.72
CA ARG A 118 26.62 7.61 -0.27
C ARG A 118 27.74 7.34 -1.24
#